data_502e41ab71fac3e3f6310becea7c2623
#
_entry.id   502e41ab71fac3e3f6310becea7c2623
#
_cell.length_a   1.000
_cell.length_b   1.000
_cell.length_c   1.000
_cell.angle_alpha   90.00
_cell.angle_beta   90.00
_cell.angle_gamma   90.00
#
_symmetry.space_group_name_H-M   'P 1'
#
loop_
_entity.id
_entity.type
_entity.pdbx_description
1 polymer ?
#
loop_
_entity_poly.entity_id
_entity_poly.type
_entity_poly.pdbx_seq_one_letter_code
_entity_poly.pdbx_strand_id
1 'polypeptide(L)'
;MKDSSIGNAIYESVTSQIMNKQIFPGNRIVEDDLSKEFGVSRSLVRSVMVRLQNEGFVRIVPNIGSCVIKPTAEEMQRAYHTRLCLELGAASLAIHRIKEDALERMEENYQAQVNLKSKFTSMEYARLNRAFHWEMVSACENEYYIKFLNEMFNIVHIYMVFFDPALDNTVSLRTHRMMLDALKSHDGVKLAEAIRLDQTNGMDNLDSNLSF
;
A
#
# COMPACT_ATOMS: atom_id res chain seq x y z
N MET A 1 -5.32 -22.53 17.07
CA MET A 1 -5.33 -21.16 17.59
C MET A 1 -3.94 -20.59 17.86
N LYS A 2 -3.01 -21.30 18.54
CA LYS A 2 -1.65 -20.81 18.86
C LYS A 2 -0.79 -20.55 17.61
N ASP A 3 -0.82 -21.43 16.61
CA ASP A 3 -0.04 -21.29 15.36
C ASP A 3 -0.51 -20.10 14.49
N SER A 4 -1.81 -19.80 14.50
CA SER A 4 -2.35 -18.63 13.79
C SER A 4 -1.87 -17.31 14.42
N SER A 5 -1.76 -17.24 15.75
CA SER A 5 -1.27 -16.06 16.47
C SER A 5 0.23 -15.84 16.21
N ILE A 6 1.04 -16.91 16.24
CA ILE A 6 2.48 -16.81 15.97
C ILE A 6 2.73 -16.48 14.49
N GLY A 7 1.95 -17.08 13.57
CA GLY A 7 2.03 -16.74 12.15
C GLY A 7 1.76 -15.24 11.87
N ASN A 8 0.78 -14.64 12.58
CA ASN A 8 0.54 -13.21 12.50
C ASN A 8 1.71 -12.40 13.08
N ALA A 9 2.30 -12.82 14.21
CA ALA A 9 3.45 -12.13 14.79
C ALA A 9 4.67 -12.13 13.84
N ILE A 10 4.93 -13.24 13.16
CA ILE A 10 5.98 -13.32 12.13
C ILE A 10 5.66 -12.38 10.96
N TYR A 11 4.42 -12.38 10.49
CA TYR A 11 3.97 -11.50 9.42
C TYR A 11 4.18 -10.03 9.78
N GLU A 12 3.73 -9.61 10.95
CA GLU A 12 3.87 -8.23 11.45
C GLU A 12 5.34 -7.84 11.65
N SER A 13 6.16 -8.75 12.17
CA SER A 13 7.61 -8.53 12.32
C SER A 13 8.27 -8.26 10.96
N VAL A 14 8.04 -9.12 9.97
CA VAL A 14 8.67 -9.00 8.65
C VAL A 14 8.18 -7.73 7.94
N THR A 15 6.88 -7.46 7.91
CA THR A 15 6.34 -6.24 7.27
C THR A 15 6.84 -4.97 7.94
N SER A 16 6.90 -4.96 9.28
CA SER A 16 7.47 -3.84 10.05
C SER A 16 8.94 -3.62 9.72
N GLN A 17 9.74 -4.68 9.65
CA GLN A 17 11.18 -4.57 9.31
C GLN A 17 11.39 -4.03 7.89
N ILE A 18 10.56 -4.43 6.93
CA ILE A 18 10.59 -3.88 5.57
C ILE A 18 10.22 -2.39 5.61
N MET A 19 9.08 -2.03 6.19
CA MET A 19 8.60 -0.66 6.21
C MET A 19 9.50 0.30 7.00
N ASN A 20 10.18 -0.19 8.04
CA ASN A 20 11.17 0.57 8.82
C ASN A 20 12.58 0.56 8.19
N LYS A 21 12.74 0.13 6.94
CA LYS A 21 14.02 0.08 6.20
C LYS A 21 15.11 -0.75 6.90
N GLN A 22 14.71 -1.78 7.65
CA GLN A 22 15.64 -2.75 8.26
C GLN A 22 15.96 -3.90 7.28
N ILE A 23 15.00 -4.25 6.42
CA ILE A 23 15.19 -5.18 5.30
C ILE A 23 14.90 -4.42 4.01
N PHE A 24 15.86 -4.41 3.08
CA PHE A 24 15.78 -3.65 1.84
C PHE A 24 15.20 -4.47 0.68
N PRO A 25 14.62 -3.80 -0.35
CA PRO A 25 14.22 -4.43 -1.60
C PRO A 25 15.34 -5.28 -2.21
N GLY A 26 15.00 -6.51 -2.59
CA GLY A 26 15.93 -7.51 -3.10
C GLY A 26 16.65 -8.32 -2.02
N ASN A 27 16.64 -7.91 -0.75
CA ASN A 27 17.25 -8.69 0.31
C ASN A 27 16.47 -10.00 0.53
N ARG A 28 17.25 -11.06 0.79
CA ARG A 28 16.72 -12.37 1.14
C ARG A 28 16.27 -12.39 2.60
N ILE A 29 15.10 -12.98 2.84
CA ILE A 29 14.58 -13.28 4.17
C ILE A 29 14.97 -14.72 4.48
N VAL A 30 15.75 -14.92 5.57
CA VAL A 30 16.23 -16.25 5.96
C VAL A 30 15.17 -16.94 6.82
N GLU A 31 14.41 -17.86 6.21
CA GLU A 31 13.31 -18.58 6.87
C GLU A 31 13.78 -19.38 8.12
N ASP A 32 15.02 -19.87 8.10
CA ASP A 32 15.63 -20.59 9.23
C ASP A 32 15.83 -19.70 10.46
N ASP A 33 16.18 -18.43 10.25
CA ASP A 33 16.39 -17.49 11.34
C ASP A 33 15.04 -17.13 11.99
N LEU A 34 14.01 -16.88 11.19
CA LEU A 34 12.65 -16.69 11.69
C LEU A 34 12.12 -17.93 12.44
N SER A 35 12.41 -19.14 11.92
CA SER A 35 12.04 -20.38 12.59
C SER A 35 12.66 -20.51 13.98
N LYS A 36 13.93 -20.13 14.13
CA LYS A 36 14.66 -20.13 15.42
C LYS A 36 14.17 -19.01 16.34
N GLU A 37 14.02 -17.79 15.80
CA GLU A 37 13.61 -16.60 16.55
C GLU A 37 12.22 -16.77 17.20
N PHE A 38 11.26 -17.30 16.43
CA PHE A 38 9.89 -17.50 16.91
C PHE A 38 9.65 -18.88 17.52
N GLY A 39 10.63 -19.78 17.50
CA GLY A 39 10.52 -21.13 18.07
C GLY A 39 9.47 -22.00 17.36
N VAL A 40 9.36 -21.89 16.04
CA VAL A 40 8.32 -22.57 15.23
C VAL A 40 8.93 -23.43 14.11
N SER A 41 8.08 -24.24 13.49
CA SER A 41 8.51 -25.05 12.34
C SER A 41 8.76 -24.20 11.09
N ARG A 42 9.68 -24.65 10.23
CA ARG A 42 9.92 -24.05 8.92
C ARG A 42 8.65 -24.02 8.04
N SER A 43 7.75 -25.01 8.19
CA SER A 43 6.49 -25.05 7.43
C SER A 43 5.56 -23.89 7.79
N LEU A 44 5.51 -23.48 9.06
CA LEU A 44 4.74 -22.31 9.48
C LEU A 44 5.36 -21.03 8.91
N VAL A 45 6.70 -20.85 9.01
CA VAL A 45 7.39 -19.69 8.41
C VAL A 45 7.11 -19.63 6.91
N ARG A 46 7.24 -20.76 6.20
CA ARG A 46 6.97 -20.82 4.75
C ARG A 46 5.53 -20.45 4.40
N SER A 47 4.54 -20.84 5.20
CA SER A 47 3.15 -20.42 4.99
C SER A 47 2.98 -18.89 5.13
N VAL A 48 3.73 -18.26 6.06
CA VAL A 48 3.77 -16.80 6.20
C VAL A 48 4.45 -16.15 5.00
N MET A 49 5.55 -16.73 4.48
CA MET A 49 6.20 -16.21 3.25
C MET A 49 5.24 -16.27 2.05
N VAL A 50 4.47 -17.34 1.90
CA VAL A 50 3.44 -17.44 0.86
C VAL A 50 2.37 -16.35 1.03
N ARG A 51 1.94 -16.08 2.27
CA ARG A 51 1.02 -14.98 2.54
C ARG A 51 1.62 -13.63 2.16
N LEU A 52 2.87 -13.35 2.56
CA LEU A 52 3.60 -12.13 2.20
C LEU A 52 3.77 -11.98 0.68
N GLN A 53 3.96 -13.10 -0.04
CA GLN A 53 4.02 -13.10 -1.51
C GLN A 53 2.65 -12.74 -2.11
N ASN A 54 1.57 -13.34 -1.63
CA ASN A 54 0.21 -13.05 -2.11
C ASN A 54 -0.24 -11.61 -1.81
N GLU A 55 0.38 -10.98 -0.81
CA GLU A 55 0.13 -9.58 -0.46
C GLU A 55 1.17 -8.60 -1.07
N GLY A 56 2.09 -9.08 -1.92
CA GLY A 56 3.00 -8.22 -2.68
C GLY A 56 4.21 -7.69 -1.91
N PHE A 57 4.56 -8.26 -0.74
CA PHE A 57 5.74 -7.85 0.02
C PHE A 57 7.01 -8.59 -0.38
N VAL A 58 6.88 -9.86 -0.73
CA VAL A 58 8.01 -10.72 -1.07
C VAL A 58 7.77 -11.47 -2.38
N ARG A 59 8.85 -11.96 -2.97
CA ARG A 59 8.84 -12.89 -4.10
C ARG A 59 9.59 -14.16 -3.69
N ILE A 60 8.97 -15.32 -3.85
CA ILE A 60 9.63 -16.61 -3.62
C ILE A 60 10.30 -17.02 -4.92
N VAL A 61 11.66 -17.02 -4.91
CA VAL A 61 12.47 -17.33 -6.09
C VAL A 61 13.01 -18.74 -5.97
N PRO A 62 12.84 -19.61 -7.00
CA PRO A 62 13.38 -20.96 -6.99
C PRO A 62 14.88 -20.96 -6.67
N ASN A 63 15.32 -21.86 -5.80
CA ASN A 63 16.71 -22.04 -5.34
C ASN A 63 17.32 -20.86 -4.55
N ILE A 64 16.63 -19.72 -4.43
CA ILE A 64 17.10 -18.55 -3.66
C ILE A 64 16.30 -18.42 -2.36
N GLY A 65 14.99 -18.62 -2.42
CA GLY A 65 14.08 -18.46 -1.29
C GLY A 65 13.28 -17.16 -1.36
N SER A 66 12.80 -16.70 -0.21
CA SER A 66 11.96 -15.51 -0.09
C SER A 66 12.81 -14.24 -0.12
N CYS A 67 12.51 -13.31 -1.04
CA CYS A 67 13.18 -12.01 -1.15
C CYS A 67 12.16 -10.88 -1.10
N VAL A 68 12.50 -9.76 -0.47
CA VAL A 68 11.67 -8.54 -0.55
C VAL A 68 11.56 -8.10 -2.01
N ILE A 69 10.36 -7.70 -2.45
CA ILE A 69 10.17 -7.25 -3.83
C ILE A 69 11.10 -6.06 -4.13
N LYS A 70 11.58 -6.03 -5.37
CA LYS A 70 12.34 -4.90 -5.93
C LYS A 70 11.72 -4.59 -7.30
N PRO A 71 10.62 -3.82 -7.33
CA PRO A 71 9.91 -3.57 -8.58
C PRO A 71 10.75 -2.74 -9.53
N THR A 72 10.70 -3.08 -10.82
CA THR A 72 11.24 -2.25 -11.90
C THR A 72 10.28 -1.12 -12.25
N ALA A 73 10.76 -0.10 -13.00
CA ALA A 73 9.91 0.97 -13.50
C ALA A 73 8.70 0.43 -14.27
N GLU A 74 8.93 -0.54 -15.16
CA GLU A 74 7.88 -1.16 -15.95
C GLU A 74 6.87 -1.95 -15.08
N GLU A 75 7.34 -2.66 -14.06
CA GLU A 75 6.45 -3.33 -13.08
C GLU A 75 5.61 -2.30 -12.32
N MET A 76 6.20 -1.16 -11.95
CA MET A 76 5.49 -0.08 -11.26
C MET A 76 4.43 0.59 -12.15
N GLN A 77 4.74 0.89 -13.42
CA GLN A 77 3.76 1.42 -14.37
C GLN A 77 2.57 0.47 -14.50
N ARG A 78 2.82 -0.84 -14.62
CA ARG A 78 1.75 -1.86 -14.66
C ARG A 78 0.95 -1.90 -13.36
N ALA A 79 1.60 -1.76 -12.20
CA ALA A 79 0.93 -1.73 -10.91
C ALA A 79 0.02 -0.50 -10.76
N TYR A 80 0.49 0.68 -11.16
CA TYR A 80 -0.32 1.91 -11.14
C TYR A 80 -1.52 1.84 -12.09
N HIS A 81 -1.33 1.35 -13.33
CA HIS A 81 -2.44 1.16 -14.27
C HIS A 81 -3.49 0.18 -13.71
N THR A 82 -3.04 -0.94 -13.13
CA THR A 82 -3.95 -1.92 -12.51
C THR A 82 -4.67 -1.31 -11.31
N ARG A 83 -3.94 -0.61 -10.45
CA ARG A 83 -4.50 0.10 -9.30
C ARG A 83 -5.58 1.10 -9.73
N LEU A 84 -5.30 1.92 -10.75
CA LEU A 84 -6.25 2.90 -11.25
C LEU A 84 -7.58 2.26 -11.66
N CYS A 85 -7.53 1.18 -12.46
CA CYS A 85 -8.73 0.49 -12.92
C CYS A 85 -9.54 -0.11 -11.75
N LEU A 86 -8.86 -0.76 -10.81
CA LEU A 86 -9.49 -1.37 -9.65
C LEU A 86 -10.06 -0.31 -8.69
N GLU A 87 -9.32 0.77 -8.47
CA GLU A 87 -9.72 1.84 -7.55
C GLU A 87 -10.93 2.62 -8.07
N LEU A 88 -11.00 2.88 -9.38
CA LEU A 88 -12.20 3.46 -10.00
C LEU A 88 -13.41 2.54 -9.86
N GLY A 89 -13.24 1.23 -10.05
CA GLY A 89 -14.29 0.25 -9.84
C GLY A 89 -14.76 0.20 -8.38
N ALA A 90 -13.83 0.19 -7.42
CA ALA A 90 -14.16 0.23 -5.99
C ALA A 90 -14.87 1.54 -5.62
N ALA A 91 -14.39 2.69 -6.10
CA ALA A 91 -14.95 4.01 -5.84
C ALA A 91 -16.41 4.14 -6.34
N SER A 92 -16.73 3.52 -7.50
CA SER A 92 -18.10 3.51 -8.04
C SER A 92 -19.12 2.81 -7.13
N LEU A 93 -18.66 1.87 -6.31
CA LEU A 93 -19.48 1.20 -5.29
C LEU A 93 -19.45 1.98 -3.96
N ALA A 94 -18.25 2.42 -3.56
CA ALA A 94 -18.02 3.10 -2.29
C ALA A 94 -18.82 4.40 -2.18
N ILE A 95 -18.99 5.15 -3.26
CA ILE A 95 -19.71 6.43 -3.28
C ILE A 95 -21.15 6.33 -2.73
N HIS A 96 -21.77 5.15 -2.82
CA HIS A 96 -23.12 4.89 -2.36
C HIS A 96 -23.19 4.17 -1.00
N ARG A 97 -22.05 3.74 -0.47
CA ARG A 97 -21.97 2.87 0.72
C ARG A 97 -21.15 3.45 1.85
N ILE A 98 -20.31 4.44 1.54
CA ILE A 98 -19.42 5.04 2.54
C ILE A 98 -20.25 5.67 3.67
N LYS A 99 -19.86 5.38 4.90
CA LYS A 99 -20.54 5.85 6.10
C LYS A 99 -19.82 7.06 6.67
N GLU A 100 -20.54 7.83 7.51
CA GLU A 100 -20.00 9.05 8.13
C GLU A 100 -18.72 8.79 8.93
N ASP A 101 -18.68 7.69 9.69
CA ASP A 101 -17.48 7.33 10.48
C ASP A 101 -16.24 7.07 9.60
N ALA A 102 -16.40 6.54 8.39
CA ALA A 102 -15.31 6.39 7.43
C ALA A 102 -14.88 7.75 6.85
N LEU A 103 -15.83 8.64 6.56
CA LEU A 103 -15.53 10.01 6.11
C LEU A 103 -14.80 10.81 7.20
N GLU A 104 -15.18 10.65 8.46
CA GLU A 104 -14.48 11.26 9.60
C GLU A 104 -13.03 10.75 9.69
N ARG A 105 -12.79 9.43 9.62
CA ARG A 105 -11.43 8.88 9.61
C ARG A 105 -10.61 9.36 8.42
N MET A 106 -11.23 9.51 7.24
CA MET A 106 -10.55 10.08 6.07
C MET A 106 -10.20 11.56 6.27
N GLU A 107 -11.07 12.36 6.90
CA GLU A 107 -10.80 13.75 7.23
C GLU A 107 -9.65 13.88 8.23
N GLU A 108 -9.66 13.08 9.31
CA GLU A 108 -8.56 13.02 10.29
C GLU A 108 -7.23 12.65 9.64
N ASN A 109 -7.26 11.63 8.77
CA ASN A 109 -6.09 11.21 8.01
C ASN A 109 -5.56 12.33 7.10
N TYR A 110 -6.46 13.02 6.38
CA TYR A 110 -6.11 14.14 5.54
C TYR A 110 -5.43 15.26 6.35
N GLN A 111 -5.98 15.61 7.52
CA GLN A 111 -5.37 16.60 8.42
C GLN A 111 -4.00 16.15 8.92
N ALA A 112 -3.81 14.86 9.21
CA ALA A 112 -2.51 14.31 9.57
C ALA A 112 -1.50 14.48 8.42
N GLN A 113 -1.89 14.24 7.16
CA GLN A 113 -1.04 14.48 6.00
C GLN A 113 -0.67 15.96 5.83
N VAL A 114 -1.62 16.88 6.01
CA VAL A 114 -1.37 18.34 5.99
C VAL A 114 -0.36 18.74 7.06
N ASN A 115 -0.43 18.12 8.24
CA ASN A 115 0.42 18.45 9.39
C ASN A 115 1.83 17.86 9.29
N LEU A 116 2.13 17.00 8.33
CA LEU A 116 3.47 16.44 8.13
C LEU A 116 4.53 17.46 7.72
N LYS A 117 4.16 18.67 7.30
CA LYS A 117 4.99 19.73 6.69
C LYS A 117 6.41 19.87 7.25
N SER A 118 6.59 19.80 8.56
CA SER A 118 7.89 20.01 9.23
C SER A 118 8.60 18.73 9.65
N LYS A 119 7.90 17.58 9.57
CA LYS A 119 8.38 16.25 9.98
C LYS A 119 8.14 15.22 8.88
N PHE A 120 8.15 15.69 7.63
CA PHE A 120 7.87 14.86 6.48
C PHE A 120 8.92 13.75 6.35
N THR A 121 8.45 12.51 6.34
CA THR A 121 9.22 11.35 5.92
C THR A 121 8.40 10.59 4.88
N SER A 122 9.06 10.07 3.85
CA SER A 122 8.38 9.24 2.83
C SER A 122 7.64 8.05 3.44
N MET A 123 8.17 7.48 4.51
CA MET A 123 7.55 6.36 5.22
C MET A 123 6.22 6.76 5.90
N GLU A 124 6.20 7.84 6.65
CA GLU A 124 4.98 8.28 7.35
C GLU A 124 3.93 8.76 6.36
N TYR A 125 4.35 9.49 5.32
CA TYR A 125 3.44 9.89 4.25
C TYR A 125 2.85 8.68 3.51
N ALA A 126 3.67 7.70 3.10
CA ALA A 126 3.20 6.50 2.40
C ALA A 126 2.19 5.70 3.25
N ARG A 127 2.41 5.65 4.59
CA ARG A 127 1.48 5.04 5.53
C ARG A 127 0.12 5.76 5.55
N LEU A 128 0.13 7.08 5.67
CA LEU A 128 -1.09 7.89 5.68
C LEU A 128 -1.81 7.86 4.32
N ASN A 129 -1.07 7.98 3.22
CA ASN A 129 -1.60 7.88 1.87
C ASN A 129 -2.33 6.55 1.64
N ARG A 130 -1.67 5.43 2.00
CA ARG A 130 -2.30 4.10 1.91
C ARG A 130 -3.57 4.00 2.75
N ALA A 131 -3.54 4.49 3.99
CA ALA A 131 -4.68 4.45 4.89
C ALA A 131 -5.86 5.28 4.36
N PHE A 132 -5.60 6.44 3.76
CA PHE A 132 -6.63 7.29 3.15
C PHE A 132 -7.40 6.55 2.04
N HIS A 133 -6.69 6.00 1.06
CA HIS A 133 -7.31 5.24 -0.02
C HIS A 133 -8.02 3.98 0.49
N TRP A 134 -7.45 3.35 1.53
CA TRP A 134 -8.00 2.12 2.10
C TRP A 134 -9.38 2.30 2.73
N GLU A 135 -9.67 3.45 3.35
CA GLU A 135 -11.01 3.76 3.88
C GLU A 135 -12.06 3.76 2.76
N MET A 136 -11.77 4.42 1.63
CA MET A 136 -12.66 4.42 0.47
C MET A 136 -12.81 3.01 -0.12
N VAL A 137 -11.71 2.29 -0.31
CA VAL A 137 -11.74 0.93 -0.89
C VAL A 137 -12.52 -0.02 0.01
N SER A 138 -12.34 0.05 1.32
CA SER A 138 -13.07 -0.79 2.28
C SER A 138 -14.58 -0.56 2.22
N ALA A 139 -15.02 0.67 1.95
CA ALA A 139 -16.42 1.01 1.82
C ALA A 139 -17.10 0.43 0.56
N CYS A 140 -16.34 -0.09 -0.41
CA CYS A 140 -16.93 -0.72 -1.60
C CYS A 140 -17.63 -2.05 -1.30
N GLU A 141 -17.33 -2.69 -0.17
CA GLU A 141 -17.89 -3.98 0.28
C GLU A 141 -17.79 -5.10 -0.79
N ASN A 142 -16.71 -5.08 -1.58
CA ASN A 142 -16.41 -6.09 -2.58
C ASN A 142 -15.04 -6.72 -2.28
N GLU A 143 -15.06 -8.00 -1.84
CA GLU A 143 -13.86 -8.71 -1.39
C GLU A 143 -12.80 -8.87 -2.49
N TYR A 144 -13.19 -8.89 -3.75
CA TYR A 144 -12.23 -8.99 -4.87
C TYR A 144 -11.48 -7.68 -5.08
N TYR A 145 -12.16 -6.52 -5.07
CA TYR A 145 -11.49 -5.22 -5.12
C TYR A 145 -10.57 -5.04 -3.91
N ILE A 146 -11.05 -5.34 -2.70
CA ILE A 146 -10.29 -5.24 -1.45
C ILE A 146 -9.03 -6.10 -1.54
N LYS A 147 -9.16 -7.37 -1.96
CA LYS A 147 -8.03 -8.31 -2.08
C LYS A 147 -6.97 -7.83 -3.06
N PHE A 148 -7.36 -7.50 -4.29
CA PHE A 148 -6.40 -7.13 -5.33
C PHE A 148 -5.80 -5.74 -5.10
N LEU A 149 -6.58 -4.78 -4.58
CA LEU A 149 -6.06 -3.47 -4.22
C LEU A 149 -5.10 -3.51 -3.03
N ASN A 150 -5.28 -4.43 -2.08
CA ASN A 150 -4.32 -4.61 -1.00
C ASN A 150 -2.91 -4.94 -1.53
N GLU A 151 -2.80 -5.85 -2.51
CA GLU A 151 -1.54 -6.19 -3.16
C GLU A 151 -0.93 -4.96 -3.87
N MET A 152 -1.72 -4.25 -4.67
CA MET A 152 -1.26 -3.06 -5.40
C MET A 152 -0.79 -1.95 -4.45
N PHE A 153 -1.53 -1.70 -3.37
CA PHE A 153 -1.13 -0.72 -2.36
C PHE A 153 0.18 -1.08 -1.67
N ASN A 154 0.43 -2.36 -1.39
CA ASN A 154 1.67 -2.78 -0.76
C ASN A 154 2.87 -2.59 -1.70
N ILE A 155 2.73 -2.93 -2.98
CA ILE A 155 3.76 -2.70 -4.00
C ILE A 155 4.09 -1.20 -4.12
N VAL A 156 3.06 -0.36 -4.26
CA VAL A 156 3.22 1.10 -4.35
C VAL A 156 3.80 1.67 -3.06
N HIS A 157 3.39 1.16 -1.89
CA HIS A 157 3.92 1.60 -0.60
C HIS A 157 5.43 1.33 -0.48
N ILE A 158 5.87 0.12 -0.84
CA ILE A 158 7.31 -0.21 -0.87
C ILE A 158 8.05 0.74 -1.81
N TYR A 159 7.51 1.01 -2.99
CA TYR A 159 8.11 1.96 -3.92
C TYR A 159 8.27 3.35 -3.30
N MET A 160 7.21 3.93 -2.75
CA MET A 160 7.23 5.25 -2.13
C MET A 160 8.24 5.35 -0.98
N VAL A 161 8.34 4.29 -0.16
CA VAL A 161 9.26 4.26 0.98
C VAL A 161 10.72 4.20 0.54
N PHE A 162 11.04 3.42 -0.48
CA PHE A 162 12.44 3.10 -0.81
C PHE A 162 12.98 3.82 -2.04
N PHE A 163 12.13 4.18 -2.99
CA PHE A 163 12.56 4.63 -4.32
C PHE A 163 12.07 6.03 -4.70
N ASP A 164 11.24 6.67 -3.86
CA ASP A 164 10.80 8.04 -4.07
C ASP A 164 11.38 9.01 -3.01
N PRO A 165 12.65 9.44 -3.17
CA PRO A 165 13.31 10.32 -2.19
C PRO A 165 12.83 11.77 -2.27
N ALA A 166 12.27 12.18 -3.40
CA ALA A 166 11.81 13.54 -3.66
C ALA A 166 10.27 13.67 -3.55
N LEU A 167 9.65 12.77 -2.81
CA LEU A 167 8.20 12.71 -2.66
C LEU A 167 7.61 14.07 -2.25
N ASP A 168 6.97 14.74 -3.21
CA ASP A 168 6.17 15.95 -2.97
C ASP A 168 4.69 15.57 -2.83
N ASN A 169 4.13 15.80 -1.66
CA ASN A 169 2.74 15.47 -1.40
C ASN A 169 1.75 16.58 -1.78
N THR A 170 2.20 17.67 -2.40
CA THR A 170 1.36 18.84 -2.72
C THR A 170 0.19 18.46 -3.64
N VAL A 171 0.45 17.66 -4.68
CA VAL A 171 -0.59 17.20 -5.61
C VAL A 171 -1.52 16.24 -4.91
N SER A 172 -0.99 15.27 -4.16
CA SER A 172 -1.80 14.29 -3.43
C SER A 172 -2.68 14.95 -2.37
N LEU A 173 -2.21 15.97 -1.66
CA LEU A 173 -3.06 16.73 -0.73
C LEU A 173 -4.25 17.38 -1.43
N ARG A 174 -4.03 17.93 -2.63
CA ARG A 174 -5.12 18.50 -3.43
C ARG A 174 -6.09 17.42 -3.89
N THR A 175 -5.60 16.31 -4.43
CA THR A 175 -6.45 15.23 -4.95
C THR A 175 -7.19 14.50 -3.83
N HIS A 176 -6.58 14.29 -2.67
CA HIS A 176 -7.24 13.72 -1.49
C HIS A 176 -8.37 14.63 -0.98
N ARG A 177 -8.18 15.96 -0.98
CA ARG A 177 -9.26 16.89 -0.65
C ARG A 177 -10.40 16.77 -1.65
N MET A 178 -10.09 16.72 -2.95
CA MET A 178 -11.10 16.53 -4.00
C MET A 178 -11.86 15.20 -3.84
N MET A 179 -11.16 14.09 -3.52
CA MET A 179 -11.80 12.80 -3.28
C MET A 179 -12.76 12.86 -2.09
N LEU A 180 -12.33 13.45 -0.99
CA LEU A 180 -13.13 13.55 0.22
C LEU A 180 -14.37 14.43 0.02
N ASP A 181 -14.25 15.55 -0.67
CA ASP A 181 -15.37 16.43 -1.01
C ASP A 181 -16.37 15.73 -1.98
N ALA A 182 -15.84 14.97 -2.95
CA ALA A 182 -16.67 14.19 -3.86
C ALA A 182 -17.42 13.05 -3.14
N LEU A 183 -16.78 12.36 -2.19
CA LEU A 183 -17.43 11.34 -1.37
C LEU A 183 -18.53 11.94 -0.49
N LYS A 184 -18.28 13.08 0.18
CA LYS A 184 -19.26 13.81 1.00
C LYS A 184 -20.45 14.30 0.21
N SER A 185 -20.24 14.67 -1.06
CA SER A 185 -21.32 15.15 -1.95
C SER A 185 -21.94 14.05 -2.82
N HIS A 186 -21.50 12.81 -2.69
CA HIS A 186 -21.88 11.68 -3.54
C HIS A 186 -21.71 11.94 -5.05
N ASP A 187 -20.68 12.72 -5.43
CA ASP A 187 -20.37 13.06 -6.82
C ASP A 187 -19.35 12.07 -7.41
N GLY A 188 -19.85 11.00 -8.03
CA GLY A 188 -19.03 9.94 -8.61
C GLY A 188 -18.14 10.41 -9.78
N VAL A 189 -18.55 11.47 -10.50
CA VAL A 189 -17.75 12.01 -11.61
C VAL A 189 -16.51 12.71 -11.07
N LYS A 190 -16.70 13.59 -10.08
CA LYS A 190 -15.56 14.28 -9.41
C LYS A 190 -14.67 13.31 -8.68
N LEU A 191 -15.23 12.26 -8.04
CA LEU A 191 -14.42 11.22 -7.39
C LEU A 191 -13.52 10.51 -8.40
N ALA A 192 -14.06 10.09 -9.54
CA ALA A 192 -13.30 9.43 -10.59
C ALA A 192 -12.20 10.34 -11.19
N GLU A 193 -12.48 11.63 -11.35
CA GLU A 193 -11.51 12.64 -11.81
C GLU A 193 -10.37 12.79 -10.81
N ALA A 194 -10.69 12.93 -9.51
CA ALA A 194 -9.70 13.08 -8.46
C ALA A 194 -8.77 11.85 -8.36
N ILE A 195 -9.33 10.64 -8.46
CA ILE A 195 -8.54 9.39 -8.48
C ILE A 195 -7.60 9.35 -9.69
N ARG A 196 -8.07 9.71 -10.88
CA ARG A 196 -7.20 9.74 -12.08
C ARG A 196 -6.05 10.72 -11.91
N LEU A 197 -6.31 11.92 -11.44
CA LEU A 197 -5.28 12.93 -11.20
C LEU A 197 -4.23 12.46 -10.18
N ASP A 198 -4.67 11.83 -9.10
CA ASP A 198 -3.78 11.30 -8.07
C ASP A 198 -2.85 10.20 -8.62
N GLN A 199 -3.40 9.24 -9.36
CA GLN A 199 -2.65 8.14 -9.94
C GLN A 199 -1.70 8.60 -11.06
N THR A 200 -2.13 9.57 -11.90
CA THR A 200 -1.27 10.15 -12.94
C THR A 200 -0.06 10.84 -12.32
N ASN A 201 -0.24 11.62 -11.25
CA ASN A 201 0.88 12.24 -10.54
C ASN A 201 1.86 11.18 -9.99
N GLY A 202 1.36 10.07 -9.46
CA GLY A 202 2.22 8.96 -9.01
C GLY A 202 3.02 8.34 -10.16
N MET A 203 2.44 8.21 -11.35
CA MET A 203 3.13 7.69 -12.56
C MET A 203 4.17 8.68 -13.09
N ASP A 204 3.86 9.97 -13.16
CA ASP A 204 4.79 11.01 -13.62
C ASP A 204 6.04 11.10 -12.73
N ASN A 205 5.87 10.93 -11.42
CA ASN A 205 6.98 10.86 -10.47
C ASN A 205 7.87 9.62 -10.68
N LEU A 206 7.30 8.49 -11.14
CA LEU A 206 8.06 7.29 -11.51
C LEU A 206 9.05 7.56 -12.65
N ASP A 207 8.57 8.17 -13.73
CA ASP A 207 9.38 8.41 -14.93
C ASP A 207 10.55 9.37 -14.63
N SER A 208 10.36 10.31 -13.70
CA SER A 208 11.40 11.23 -13.27
C SER A 208 12.45 10.59 -12.34
N ASN A 209 12.06 9.61 -11.51
CA ASN A 209 12.93 9.01 -10.49
C ASN A 209 13.67 7.75 -10.94
N LEU A 210 13.21 7.06 -12.00
CA LEU A 210 13.78 5.81 -12.49
C LEU A 210 14.56 5.96 -13.81
N SER A 211 14.77 7.19 -14.27
CA SER A 211 15.58 7.52 -15.47
C SER A 211 17.10 7.43 -15.23
N PHE A 212 17.55 6.53 -14.33
CA PHE A 212 18.97 6.30 -14.02
C PHE A 212 19.43 4.91 -14.42
#